data_1211b57ad92cc339f4d832e41913dae2
#
_entry.id   1211b57ad92cc339f4d832e41913dae2
#
_cell.length_a   1.000
_cell.length_b   1.000
_cell.length_c   1.000
_cell.angle_alpha   90.00
_cell.angle_beta   90.00
_cell.angle_gamma   90.00
#
_symmetry.space_group_name_H-M   'P 1'
#
loop_
_entity.id
_entity.type
_entity.pdbx_description
1 polymer ?
#
loop_
_entity_poly.entity_id
_entity_poly.type
_entity_poly.pdbx_seq_one_letter_code
_entity_poly.pdbx_strand_id
1 'polypeptide(L)'
;MRDGYKKIFWGMFFATFHINLGPIEVLPNFVGLLIICSGIKEILKDYKYDSFEGALKYISLQVLISFITFIFPFIGLASLFENIVLSIIWFNIGSILEILGIVKLLEGSSEILAERLSFNDEAIEYRKKAEKYIFIYSIVVVLANINFIFMSNIIVAVIAIVAIIIKIWIMFSLKKLSKY
;
A
#
# COMPACT_ATOMS: atom_id res chain seq x y z
N MET A 1 -18.56 7.45 -4.40
CA MET A 1 -17.48 7.73 -3.44
C MET A 1 -17.47 6.81 -2.21
N ARG A 2 -18.53 6.77 -1.41
CA ARG A 2 -18.64 6.00 -0.16
C ARG A 2 -18.21 4.53 -0.29
N ASP A 3 -18.70 3.82 -1.28
CA ASP A 3 -18.42 2.39 -1.46
C ASP A 3 -16.98 2.15 -1.97
N GLY A 4 -16.43 3.09 -2.74
CA GLY A 4 -15.03 3.06 -3.14
C GLY A 4 -14.08 3.09 -1.94
N TYR A 5 -14.27 4.02 -1.01
CA TYR A 5 -13.44 4.10 0.20
C TYR A 5 -13.63 2.92 1.16
N LYS A 6 -14.82 2.32 1.22
CA LYS A 6 -15.03 1.07 1.97
C LYS A 6 -14.24 -0.09 1.37
N LYS A 7 -14.23 -0.22 0.03
CA LYS A 7 -13.43 -1.24 -0.66
C LYS A 7 -11.94 -1.01 -0.42
N ILE A 8 -11.47 0.24 -0.51
CA ILE A 8 -10.08 0.58 -0.24
C ILE A 8 -9.70 0.20 1.20
N PHE A 9 -10.54 0.53 2.18
CA PHE A 9 -10.30 0.15 3.58
C PHE A 9 -10.15 -1.36 3.75
N TRP A 10 -11.08 -2.16 3.23
CA TRP A 10 -11.01 -3.61 3.34
C TRP A 10 -9.85 -4.21 2.53
N GLY A 11 -9.58 -3.64 1.35
CA GLY A 11 -8.43 -4.05 0.55
C GLY A 11 -7.11 -3.82 1.28
N MET A 12 -6.93 -2.65 1.91
CA MET A 12 -5.75 -2.36 2.74
C MET A 12 -5.68 -3.28 3.96
N PHE A 13 -6.83 -3.57 4.59
CA PHE A 13 -6.87 -4.52 5.71
C PHE A 13 -6.37 -5.90 5.28
N PHE A 14 -6.89 -6.45 4.20
CA PHE A 14 -6.47 -7.76 3.70
C PHE A 14 -5.01 -7.76 3.20
N ALA A 15 -4.54 -6.68 2.57
CA ALA A 15 -3.16 -6.57 2.15
C ALA A 15 -2.18 -6.44 3.33
N THR A 16 -2.62 -5.86 4.46
CA THR A 16 -1.76 -5.68 5.65
C THR A 16 -1.77 -6.93 6.55
N PHE A 17 -2.94 -7.55 6.72
CA PHE A 17 -3.14 -8.70 7.59
C PHE A 17 -3.39 -9.97 6.78
N HIS A 18 -2.47 -10.25 5.83
CA HIS A 18 -2.52 -11.51 5.11
C HIS A 18 -2.39 -12.70 6.10
N ILE A 19 -3.30 -13.67 5.96
CA ILE A 19 -3.40 -14.80 6.88
C ILE A 19 -2.60 -15.96 6.31
N ASN A 20 -1.54 -16.34 7.03
CA ASN A 20 -0.75 -17.53 6.75
C ASN A 20 -1.16 -18.65 7.70
N LEU A 21 -1.58 -19.79 7.18
CA LEU A 21 -1.77 -21.03 7.92
C LEU A 21 -0.59 -21.98 7.63
N GLY A 22 0.50 -21.79 8.38
CA GLY A 22 1.74 -22.53 8.14
C GLY A 22 2.37 -22.12 6.80
N PRO A 23 2.71 -23.08 5.92
CA PRO A 23 3.30 -22.78 4.62
C PRO A 23 2.28 -22.29 3.57
N ILE A 24 0.99 -22.28 3.89
CA ILE A 24 -0.07 -21.89 2.96
C ILE A 24 -0.50 -20.46 3.27
N GLU A 25 -0.31 -19.56 2.31
CA GLU A 25 -0.84 -18.21 2.33
C GLU A 25 -2.33 -18.25 1.94
N VAL A 26 -3.21 -18.22 2.95
CA VAL A 26 -4.67 -18.36 2.75
C VAL A 26 -5.26 -17.15 2.03
N LEU A 27 -4.70 -15.96 2.29
CA LEU A 27 -5.10 -14.73 1.62
C LEU A 27 -3.87 -14.00 1.09
N PRO A 28 -3.48 -14.23 -0.18
CA PRO A 28 -2.33 -13.57 -0.78
C PRO A 28 -2.51 -12.04 -0.82
N ASN A 29 -1.41 -11.33 -0.60
CA ASN A 29 -1.39 -9.86 -0.59
C ASN A 29 -2.01 -9.24 -1.86
N PHE A 30 -1.80 -9.85 -3.04
CA PHE A 30 -2.36 -9.33 -4.29
C PHE A 30 -3.89 -9.27 -4.31
N VAL A 31 -4.59 -10.11 -3.54
CA VAL A 31 -6.07 -10.07 -3.42
C VAL A 31 -6.51 -8.79 -2.74
N GLY A 32 -5.86 -8.39 -1.64
CA GLY A 32 -6.12 -7.11 -0.99
C GLY A 32 -5.88 -5.92 -1.94
N LEU A 33 -4.79 -5.96 -2.70
CA LEU A 33 -4.46 -4.92 -3.69
C LEU A 33 -5.50 -4.86 -4.83
N LEU A 34 -6.04 -5.98 -5.29
CA LEU A 34 -7.13 -6.02 -6.28
C LEU A 34 -8.41 -5.36 -5.74
N ILE A 35 -8.72 -5.56 -4.46
CA ILE A 35 -9.87 -4.90 -3.82
C ILE A 35 -9.64 -3.38 -3.76
N ILE A 36 -8.41 -2.93 -3.45
CA ILE A 36 -8.06 -1.50 -3.51
C ILE A 36 -8.27 -0.95 -4.92
N CYS A 37 -7.75 -1.62 -5.95
CA CYS A 37 -7.96 -1.22 -7.34
C CYS A 37 -9.45 -1.12 -7.71
N SER A 38 -10.27 -2.07 -7.24
CA SER A 38 -11.72 -2.01 -7.42
C SER A 38 -12.33 -0.78 -6.75
N GLY A 39 -11.87 -0.43 -5.54
CA GLY A 39 -12.31 0.77 -4.82
C GLY A 39 -11.95 2.07 -5.54
N ILE A 40 -10.72 2.16 -6.06
CA ILE A 40 -10.26 3.33 -6.83
C ILE A 40 -11.08 3.47 -8.13
N LYS A 41 -11.31 2.37 -8.85
CA LYS A 41 -12.16 2.38 -10.06
C LYS A 41 -13.59 2.84 -9.76
N GLU A 42 -14.12 2.51 -8.59
CA GLU A 42 -15.44 2.99 -8.17
C GLU A 42 -15.44 4.51 -7.95
N ILE A 43 -14.39 5.06 -7.34
CA ILE A 43 -14.24 6.51 -7.14
C ILE A 43 -14.08 7.21 -8.51
N LEU A 44 -13.29 6.66 -9.44
CA LEU A 44 -13.05 7.22 -10.76
C LEU A 44 -14.29 7.30 -11.66
N LYS A 45 -15.38 6.60 -11.34
CA LYS A 45 -16.66 6.76 -12.07
C LYS A 45 -17.24 8.17 -11.90
N ASP A 46 -17.08 8.72 -10.68
CA ASP A 46 -17.67 10.00 -10.30
C ASP A 46 -16.63 11.14 -10.32
N TYR A 47 -15.36 10.82 -10.04
CA TYR A 47 -14.27 11.75 -9.78
C TYR A 47 -13.03 11.41 -10.63
N LYS A 48 -12.87 12.06 -11.77
CA LYS A 48 -11.78 11.84 -12.72
C LYS A 48 -10.59 12.75 -12.41
N TYR A 49 -9.82 12.41 -11.38
CA TYR A 49 -8.57 13.11 -11.05
C TYR A 49 -7.36 12.26 -11.42
N ASP A 50 -6.34 12.91 -11.99
CA ASP A 50 -5.07 12.28 -12.38
C ASP A 50 -4.39 11.56 -11.20
N SER A 51 -4.60 12.06 -10.00
CA SER A 51 -4.08 11.44 -8.77
C SER A 51 -4.65 10.04 -8.55
N PHE A 52 -5.97 9.81 -8.78
CA PHE A 52 -6.55 8.47 -8.68
C PHE A 52 -6.14 7.55 -9.82
N GLU A 53 -5.96 8.08 -11.03
CA GLU A 53 -5.43 7.30 -12.15
C GLU A 53 -3.99 6.87 -11.87
N GLY A 54 -3.17 7.77 -11.32
CA GLY A 54 -1.82 7.47 -10.83
C GLY A 54 -1.83 6.40 -9.74
N ALA A 55 -2.71 6.54 -8.73
CA ALA A 55 -2.86 5.54 -7.68
C ALA A 55 -3.23 4.16 -8.25
N LEU A 56 -4.21 4.12 -9.17
CA LEU A 56 -4.62 2.87 -9.82
C LEU A 56 -3.47 2.23 -10.60
N LYS A 57 -2.67 3.03 -11.32
CA LYS A 57 -1.50 2.56 -12.08
C LYS A 57 -0.46 1.91 -11.15
N TYR A 58 -0.04 2.60 -10.10
CA TYR A 58 1.01 2.10 -9.21
C TYR A 58 0.55 0.88 -8.41
N ILE A 59 -0.69 0.89 -7.89
CA ILE A 59 -1.24 -0.26 -7.16
C ILE A 59 -1.47 -1.45 -8.09
N SER A 60 -1.86 -1.24 -9.36
CA SER A 60 -1.97 -2.33 -10.34
C SER A 60 -0.63 -2.97 -10.66
N LEU A 61 0.46 -2.18 -10.76
CA LEU A 61 1.81 -2.72 -10.88
C LEU A 61 2.23 -3.51 -9.63
N GLN A 62 1.84 -3.05 -8.44
CA GLN A 62 2.09 -3.76 -7.21
C GLN A 62 1.31 -5.08 -7.13
N VAL A 63 0.07 -5.14 -7.66
CA VAL A 63 -0.69 -6.40 -7.84
C VAL A 63 0.11 -7.38 -8.67
N LEU A 64 0.66 -6.94 -9.82
CA LEU A 64 1.44 -7.80 -10.70
C LEU A 64 2.67 -8.35 -9.98
N ILE A 65 3.44 -7.52 -9.30
CA ILE A 65 4.62 -7.94 -8.54
C ILE A 65 4.24 -8.93 -7.44
N SER A 66 3.20 -8.64 -6.68
CA SER A 66 2.74 -9.51 -5.60
C SER A 66 2.22 -10.86 -6.12
N PHE A 67 1.55 -10.87 -7.26
CA PHE A 67 1.10 -12.09 -7.93
C PHE A 67 2.27 -12.94 -8.43
N ILE A 68 3.27 -12.31 -9.06
CA ILE A 68 4.51 -12.99 -9.49
C ILE A 68 5.22 -13.60 -8.29
N THR A 69 5.37 -12.86 -7.20
CA THR A 69 5.98 -13.36 -5.96
C THR A 69 5.23 -14.56 -5.39
N PHE A 70 3.90 -14.53 -5.44
CA PHE A 70 3.04 -15.62 -4.98
C PHE A 70 3.24 -16.91 -5.82
N ILE A 71 3.45 -16.79 -7.13
CA ILE A 71 3.60 -17.95 -8.04
C ILE A 71 5.00 -18.58 -7.95
N PHE A 72 6.03 -17.83 -7.64
CA PHE A 72 7.42 -18.32 -7.68
C PHE A 72 7.67 -19.65 -6.93
N PRO A 73 7.15 -19.88 -5.73
CA PRO A 73 7.30 -21.16 -5.04
C PRO A 73 6.71 -22.34 -5.82
N PHE A 74 5.60 -22.14 -6.52
CA PHE A 74 4.90 -23.21 -7.25
C PHE A 74 5.60 -23.62 -8.54
N ILE A 75 6.41 -22.74 -9.12
CA ILE A 75 7.18 -23.01 -10.35
C ILE A 75 8.66 -23.31 -10.08
N GLY A 76 9.03 -23.53 -8.83
CA GLY A 76 10.40 -23.89 -8.44
C GLY A 76 11.41 -22.72 -8.47
N LEU A 77 10.94 -21.47 -8.53
CA LEU A 77 11.79 -20.27 -8.57
C LEU A 77 11.97 -19.61 -7.19
N ALA A 78 11.58 -20.29 -6.11
CA ALA A 78 11.75 -19.76 -4.74
C ALA A 78 13.21 -19.42 -4.41
N SER A 79 14.18 -20.21 -4.94
CA SER A 79 15.61 -20.01 -4.74
C SER A 79 16.14 -18.69 -5.30
N LEU A 80 15.43 -18.03 -6.21
CA LEU A 80 15.81 -16.70 -6.69
C LEU A 80 15.86 -15.67 -5.55
N PHE A 81 15.00 -15.82 -4.54
CA PHE A 81 14.97 -14.94 -3.37
C PHE A 81 16.00 -15.29 -2.29
N GLU A 82 16.76 -16.37 -2.44
CA GLU A 82 17.93 -16.66 -1.61
C GLU A 82 19.10 -15.71 -1.97
N ASN A 83 19.09 -15.16 -3.19
CA ASN A 83 20.04 -14.13 -3.58
C ASN A 83 19.65 -12.78 -2.94
N ILE A 84 20.49 -12.33 -2.00
CA ILE A 84 20.25 -11.11 -1.21
C ILE A 84 20.09 -9.86 -2.09
N VAL A 85 20.85 -9.72 -3.17
CA VAL A 85 20.81 -8.57 -4.07
C VAL A 85 19.47 -8.54 -4.79
N LEU A 86 19.01 -9.68 -5.30
CA LEU A 86 17.72 -9.78 -5.99
C LEU A 86 16.57 -9.49 -5.03
N SER A 87 16.63 -10.00 -3.80
CA SER A 87 15.64 -9.74 -2.75
C SER A 87 15.56 -8.26 -2.38
N ILE A 88 16.70 -7.57 -2.25
CA ILE A 88 16.75 -6.13 -2.00
C ILE A 88 16.12 -5.35 -3.16
N ILE A 89 16.46 -5.66 -4.40
CA ILE A 89 15.91 -4.99 -5.58
C ILE A 89 14.38 -5.18 -5.61
N TRP A 90 13.91 -6.41 -5.44
CA TRP A 90 12.50 -6.76 -5.49
C TRP A 90 11.71 -6.05 -4.39
N PHE A 91 12.23 -6.06 -3.16
CA PHE A 91 11.66 -5.35 -2.02
C PHE A 91 11.55 -3.85 -2.27
N ASN A 92 12.61 -3.22 -2.82
CA ASN A 92 12.60 -1.78 -3.08
C ASN A 92 11.60 -1.40 -4.18
N ILE A 93 11.50 -2.18 -5.26
CA ILE A 93 10.49 -1.93 -6.31
C ILE A 93 9.09 -1.98 -5.71
N GLY A 94 8.76 -3.00 -4.91
CA GLY A 94 7.47 -3.11 -4.24
C GLY A 94 7.19 -1.94 -3.29
N SER A 95 8.18 -1.54 -2.50
CA SER A 95 8.07 -0.43 -1.54
C SER A 95 7.87 0.92 -2.24
N ILE A 96 8.58 1.19 -3.32
CA ILE A 96 8.41 2.42 -4.11
C ILE A 96 7.01 2.49 -4.70
N LEU A 97 6.52 1.41 -5.30
CA LEU A 97 5.16 1.36 -5.85
C LEU A 97 4.10 1.55 -4.77
N GLU A 98 4.30 0.99 -3.57
CA GLU A 98 3.42 1.19 -2.42
C GLU A 98 3.38 2.66 -2.00
N ILE A 99 4.55 3.29 -1.84
CA ILE A 99 4.63 4.72 -1.48
C ILE A 99 3.89 5.56 -2.51
N LEU A 100 4.21 5.39 -3.79
CA LEU A 100 3.60 6.17 -4.87
C LEU A 100 2.09 5.95 -4.96
N GLY A 101 1.63 4.71 -4.81
CA GLY A 101 0.21 4.35 -4.84
C GLY A 101 -0.58 5.01 -3.70
N ILE A 102 -0.08 4.92 -2.47
CA ILE A 102 -0.74 5.50 -1.29
C ILE A 102 -0.70 7.03 -1.32
N VAL A 103 0.41 7.63 -1.72
CA VAL A 103 0.54 9.09 -1.85
C VAL A 103 -0.47 9.62 -2.85
N LYS A 104 -0.54 9.02 -4.05
CA LYS A 104 -1.51 9.42 -5.07
C LYS A 104 -2.95 9.22 -4.62
N LEU A 105 -3.24 8.20 -3.84
CA LEU A 105 -4.55 8.00 -3.24
C LEU A 105 -4.92 9.10 -2.23
N LEU A 106 -3.97 9.55 -1.41
CA LEU A 106 -4.17 10.65 -0.46
C LEU A 106 -4.29 12.01 -1.15
N GLU A 107 -3.50 12.26 -2.20
CA GLU A 107 -3.60 13.46 -3.04
C GLU A 107 -4.97 13.55 -3.70
N GLY A 108 -5.44 12.49 -4.37
CA GLY A 108 -6.77 12.47 -4.99
C GLY A 108 -7.90 12.64 -3.97
N SER A 109 -7.72 12.09 -2.76
CA SER A 109 -8.67 12.31 -1.66
C SER A 109 -8.70 13.77 -1.23
N SER A 110 -7.54 14.45 -1.19
CA SER A 110 -7.45 15.89 -0.92
C SER A 110 -8.14 16.73 -2.01
N GLU A 111 -8.01 16.35 -3.28
CA GLU A 111 -8.63 17.03 -4.41
C GLU A 111 -10.17 16.97 -4.31
N ILE A 112 -10.74 15.79 -4.00
CA ILE A 112 -12.20 15.67 -3.77
C ILE A 112 -12.66 16.56 -2.62
N LEU A 113 -11.94 16.58 -1.50
CA LEU A 113 -12.30 17.37 -0.33
C LEU A 113 -12.28 18.87 -0.64
N ALA A 114 -11.25 19.36 -1.35
CA ALA A 114 -11.12 20.77 -1.69
C ALA A 114 -12.15 21.22 -2.73
N GLU A 115 -12.28 20.50 -3.85
CA GLU A 115 -13.03 20.97 -5.00
C GLU A 115 -14.53 20.65 -4.93
N ARG A 116 -14.89 19.49 -4.36
CA ARG A 116 -16.27 19.01 -4.40
C ARG A 116 -17.01 19.19 -3.09
N LEU A 117 -16.30 19.09 -1.98
CA LEU A 117 -16.92 19.19 -0.65
C LEU A 117 -16.63 20.54 0.02
N SER A 118 -15.75 21.35 -0.56
CA SER A 118 -15.32 22.65 0.00
C SER A 118 -14.70 22.55 1.41
N PHE A 119 -14.14 21.38 1.75
CA PHE A 119 -13.49 21.11 3.05
C PHE A 119 -11.98 21.39 2.95
N ASN A 120 -11.60 22.66 2.80
CA ASN A 120 -10.21 23.08 2.56
C ASN A 120 -9.25 22.65 3.68
N ASP A 121 -9.66 22.75 4.95
CA ASP A 121 -8.82 22.38 6.09
C ASP A 121 -8.53 20.87 6.11
N GLU A 122 -9.56 20.06 5.83
CA GLU A 122 -9.40 18.60 5.72
C GLU A 122 -8.56 18.23 4.49
N ALA A 123 -8.70 18.93 3.38
CA ALA A 123 -7.89 18.73 2.19
C ALA A 123 -6.39 18.96 2.48
N ILE A 124 -6.07 20.05 3.18
CA ILE A 124 -4.70 20.34 3.63
C ILE A 124 -4.19 19.24 4.58
N GLU A 125 -5.03 18.72 5.46
CA GLU A 125 -4.67 17.62 6.35
C GLU A 125 -4.27 16.36 5.56
N TYR A 126 -5.00 16.01 4.49
CA TYR A 126 -4.67 14.84 3.66
C TYR A 126 -3.38 15.02 2.86
N ARG A 127 -3.07 16.22 2.36
CA ARG A 127 -1.75 16.54 1.76
C ARG A 127 -0.62 16.36 2.77
N LYS A 128 -0.77 16.90 3.96
CA LYS A 128 0.21 16.71 5.04
C LYS A 128 0.37 15.24 5.44
N LYS A 129 -0.70 14.44 5.37
CA LYS A 129 -0.62 12.99 5.60
C LYS A 129 0.18 12.29 4.50
N ALA A 130 0.05 12.70 3.24
CA ALA A 130 0.85 12.16 2.14
C ALA A 130 2.34 12.45 2.34
N GLU A 131 2.70 13.69 2.68
CA GLU A 131 4.09 14.08 2.98
C GLU A 131 4.67 13.30 4.17
N LYS A 132 3.91 13.20 5.27
CA LYS A 132 4.32 12.42 6.45
C LYS A 132 4.48 10.95 6.12
N TYR A 133 3.59 10.39 5.30
CA TYR A 133 3.67 9.00 4.89
C TYR A 133 4.95 8.73 4.09
N ILE A 134 5.26 9.57 3.09
CA ILE A 134 6.51 9.47 2.32
C ILE A 134 7.71 9.45 3.27
N PHE A 135 7.79 10.45 4.16
CA PHE A 135 8.94 10.61 5.04
C PHE A 135 9.12 9.40 5.97
N ILE A 136 8.06 9.02 6.70
CA ILE A 136 8.15 7.95 7.70
C ILE A 136 8.36 6.59 7.02
N TYR A 137 7.63 6.30 5.93
CA TYR A 137 7.75 5.02 5.25
C TYR A 137 9.09 4.85 4.51
N SER A 138 9.67 5.95 4.01
CA SER A 138 11.01 5.92 3.45
C SER A 138 12.07 5.54 4.50
N ILE A 139 11.93 6.04 5.74
CA ILE A 139 12.81 5.63 6.86
C ILE A 139 12.66 4.12 7.11
N VAL A 140 11.42 3.60 7.13
CA VAL A 140 11.15 2.16 7.29
C VAL A 140 11.85 1.35 6.20
N VAL A 141 11.77 1.78 4.93
CA VAL A 141 12.42 1.11 3.80
C VAL A 141 13.94 1.13 3.93
N VAL A 142 14.53 2.26 4.33
CA VAL A 142 15.98 2.37 4.57
C VAL A 142 16.42 1.43 5.69
N LEU A 143 15.71 1.40 6.82
CA LEU A 143 16.01 0.50 7.93
C LEU A 143 15.87 -0.98 7.53
N ALA A 144 14.88 -1.31 6.71
CA ALA A 144 14.72 -2.66 6.18
C ALA A 144 15.90 -3.05 5.28
N ASN A 145 16.37 -2.15 4.40
CA ASN A 145 17.55 -2.38 3.58
C ASN A 145 18.82 -2.60 4.42
N ILE A 146 19.01 -1.80 5.45
CA ILE A 146 20.12 -1.98 6.40
C ILE A 146 20.03 -3.37 7.06
N ASN A 147 18.82 -3.80 7.42
CA ASN A 147 18.63 -5.10 8.08
C ASN A 147 18.92 -6.29 7.15
N PHE A 148 18.81 -6.17 5.82
CA PHE A 148 19.27 -7.23 4.90
C PHE A 148 20.75 -7.55 5.07
N ILE A 149 21.56 -6.59 5.55
CA ILE A 149 22.99 -6.77 5.83
C ILE A 149 23.20 -7.41 7.20
N PHE A 150 22.49 -6.93 8.22
CA PHE A 150 22.70 -7.38 9.60
C PHE A 150 21.92 -8.66 9.98
N MET A 151 20.89 -9.02 9.20
CA MET A 151 20.05 -10.22 9.37
C MET A 151 19.49 -10.39 10.80
N SER A 152 19.16 -9.30 11.47
CA SER A 152 18.64 -9.31 12.84
C SER A 152 17.13 -9.53 12.88
N ASN A 153 16.68 -10.65 13.43
CA ASN A 153 15.24 -10.94 13.57
C ASN A 153 14.51 -9.92 14.45
N ILE A 154 15.18 -9.34 15.45
CA ILE A 154 14.59 -8.34 16.34
C ILE A 154 14.32 -7.05 15.54
N ILE A 155 15.29 -6.62 14.73
CA ILE A 155 15.15 -5.42 13.89
C ILE A 155 14.02 -5.63 12.88
N VAL A 156 13.93 -6.79 12.23
CA VAL A 156 12.82 -7.13 11.31
C VAL A 156 11.47 -6.99 12.02
N ALA A 157 11.34 -7.57 13.21
CA ALA A 157 10.08 -7.52 13.96
C ALA A 157 9.67 -6.07 14.30
N VAL A 158 10.61 -5.24 14.75
CA VAL A 158 10.35 -3.83 15.05
C VAL A 158 9.93 -3.06 13.78
N ILE A 159 10.65 -3.24 12.66
CA ILE A 159 10.33 -2.61 11.38
C ILE A 159 8.93 -3.03 10.91
N ALA A 160 8.58 -4.32 11.00
CA ALA A 160 7.27 -4.83 10.61
C ALA A 160 6.15 -4.22 11.45
N ILE A 161 6.32 -4.13 12.77
CA ILE A 161 5.34 -3.50 13.66
C ILE A 161 5.13 -2.02 13.29
N VAL A 162 6.21 -1.27 13.08
CA VAL A 162 6.13 0.15 12.67
C VAL A 162 5.41 0.29 11.33
N ALA A 163 5.74 -0.54 10.34
CA ALA A 163 5.08 -0.54 9.04
C ALA A 163 3.57 -0.82 9.16
N ILE A 164 3.18 -1.80 9.98
CA ILE A 164 1.76 -2.12 10.25
C ILE A 164 1.04 -0.92 10.89
N ILE A 165 1.63 -0.28 11.89
CA ILE A 165 1.04 0.89 12.56
C ILE A 165 0.79 2.02 11.55
N ILE A 166 1.76 2.29 10.66
CA ILE A 166 1.61 3.32 9.61
C ILE A 166 0.48 2.96 8.65
N LYS A 167 0.40 1.70 8.21
CA LYS A 167 -0.68 1.22 7.32
C LYS A 167 -2.05 1.34 7.99
N ILE A 168 -2.17 0.98 9.25
CA ILE A 168 -3.40 1.15 10.04
C ILE A 168 -3.80 2.62 10.12
N TRP A 169 -2.85 3.52 10.38
CA TRP A 169 -3.12 4.96 10.43
C TRP A 169 -3.69 5.50 9.11
N ILE A 170 -3.11 5.13 7.96
CA ILE A 170 -3.61 5.50 6.64
C ILE A 170 -4.98 4.88 6.37
N MET A 171 -5.14 3.59 6.65
CA MET A 171 -6.38 2.86 6.47
C MET A 171 -7.56 3.53 7.19
N PHE A 172 -7.39 3.91 8.45
CA PHE A 172 -8.43 4.61 9.20
C PHE A 172 -8.65 6.06 8.72
N SER A 173 -7.60 6.72 8.24
CA SER A 173 -7.75 8.04 7.61
C SER A 173 -8.63 7.96 6.37
N LEU A 174 -8.40 7.01 5.47
CA LEU A 174 -9.21 6.81 4.27
C LEU A 174 -10.64 6.34 4.60
N LYS A 175 -10.81 5.52 5.66
CA LYS A 175 -12.15 5.10 6.12
C LYS A 175 -13.03 6.29 6.49
N LYS A 176 -12.47 7.36 7.05
CA LYS A 176 -13.25 8.57 7.40
C LYS A 176 -13.96 9.15 6.18
N LEU A 177 -13.37 9.04 4.98
CA LEU A 177 -13.95 9.53 3.73
C LEU A 177 -15.15 8.72 3.25
N SER A 178 -15.35 7.52 3.77
CA SER A 178 -16.56 6.74 3.49
C SER A 178 -17.83 7.29 4.14
N LYS A 179 -17.72 8.36 4.92
CA LYS A 179 -18.88 9.05 5.50
C LYS A 179 -19.53 10.03 4.51
N TYR A 180 -18.74 10.49 3.55
CA TYR A 180 -19.17 11.38 2.47
C TYR A 180 -19.53 10.55 1.21
#